data_2d535d3677e1d61d76b4938cb336dff4
#
_entry.id   2d535d3677e1d61d76b4938cb336dff4
#
_cell.length_a   1.000
_cell.length_b   1.000
_cell.length_c   1.000
_cell.angle_alpha   90.00
_cell.angle_beta   90.00
_cell.angle_gamma   90.00
#
_symmetry.space_group_name_H-M   'P 1'
#
loop_
_entity.id
_entity.type
_entity.pdbx_description
1 polymer ?
#
loop_
_entity_poly.entity_id
_entity_poly.type
_entity_poly.pdbx_seq_one_letter_code
_entity_poly.pdbx_strand_id
1 'polypeptide(L)'
;MTSARKVRTDRTNMRAGTGPKTPAGRARSARNALRHGLNVPIADLEVFSPEVERLAEAIGGAQPGDAQLERHVRLVAEAQIDMLRVRQARDRFLADKLGQRDYQKLSTVRLRKELLRRNLLGRMTGIPLFQDLIDRMRQFPEGAEKFALILQQESRQLALFDRYENRARRRRNRAIRALDEARLLKTKSR
;
A
#
# COMPACT_ATOMS: atom_id res chain seq x y z
N MET A 1 -11.49 26.93 9.75
CA MET A 1 -10.23 27.74 9.74
C MET A 1 -9.22 27.14 10.70
N THR A 2 -8.09 26.63 10.23
CA THR A 2 -7.02 26.08 11.08
C THR A 2 -6.22 27.22 11.70
N SER A 3 -6.15 27.27 13.03
CA SER A 3 -5.42 28.31 13.79
C SER A 3 -3.94 28.36 13.36
N ALA A 4 -3.39 29.57 13.19
CA ALA A 4 -1.97 29.81 12.86
C ALA A 4 -1.01 29.09 13.83
N ARG A 5 -1.42 28.90 15.09
CA ARG A 5 -0.72 28.13 16.12
C ARG A 5 -0.59 26.65 15.75
N LYS A 6 -1.66 26.04 15.19
CA LYS A 6 -1.66 24.64 14.76
C LYS A 6 -0.73 24.44 13.56
N VAL A 7 -0.77 25.32 12.58
CA VAL A 7 0.13 25.29 11.41
C VAL A 7 1.61 25.41 11.83
N ARG A 8 1.91 26.24 12.82
CA ARG A 8 3.26 26.42 13.36
C ARG A 8 3.75 25.18 14.11
N THR A 9 2.87 24.56 14.92
CA THR A 9 3.16 23.30 15.64
C THR A 9 3.36 22.15 14.67
N ASP A 10 2.53 22.04 13.63
CA ASP A 10 2.66 21.00 12.61
C ASP A 10 3.98 21.15 11.82
N ARG A 11 4.39 22.38 11.48
CA ARG A 11 5.71 22.64 10.86
C ARG A 11 6.88 22.27 11.76
N THR A 12 6.79 22.54 13.05
CA THR A 12 7.84 22.21 14.03
C THR A 12 7.95 20.70 14.22
N ASN A 13 6.81 20.00 14.29
CA ASN A 13 6.72 18.54 14.40
C ASN A 13 7.22 17.85 13.12
N MET A 14 6.98 18.40 11.93
CA MET A 14 7.53 17.90 10.67
C MET A 14 9.06 17.99 10.62
N ARG A 15 9.66 19.04 11.23
CA ARG A 15 11.13 19.20 11.30
C ARG A 15 11.76 18.28 12.37
N ALA A 16 11.02 17.93 13.42
CA ALA A 16 11.52 17.11 14.53
C ALA A 16 11.64 15.60 14.22
N GLY A 17 11.45 15.17 12.96
CA GLY A 17 11.62 13.78 12.53
C GLY A 17 10.82 12.79 13.39
N THR A 18 9.54 12.61 13.09
CA THR A 18 8.64 11.70 13.83
C THR A 18 8.95 10.20 13.62
N GLY A 19 10.08 9.87 12.96
CA GLY A 19 10.53 8.51 12.74
C GLY A 19 11.00 7.81 14.03
N PRO A 20 11.06 6.48 14.04
CA PRO A 20 11.49 5.71 15.20
C PRO A 20 12.96 6.04 15.56
N LYS A 21 13.18 6.50 16.79
CA LYS A 21 14.49 6.93 17.27
C LYS A 21 15.36 5.78 17.77
N THR A 22 14.76 4.64 18.14
CA THR A 22 15.48 3.46 18.65
C THR A 22 15.88 2.50 17.51
N PRO A 23 16.99 1.73 17.65
CA PRO A 23 17.37 0.72 16.67
C PRO A 23 16.26 -0.31 16.43
N ALA A 24 15.60 -0.79 17.49
CA ALA A 24 14.48 -1.73 17.40
C ALA A 24 13.27 -1.11 16.70
N GLY A 25 12.97 0.17 16.93
CA GLY A 25 11.92 0.90 16.25
C GLY A 25 12.21 1.08 14.76
N ARG A 26 13.47 1.39 14.41
CA ARG A 26 13.93 1.46 13.01
C ARG A 26 13.84 0.12 12.30
N ALA A 27 14.28 -0.97 12.93
CA ALA A 27 14.17 -2.31 12.39
C ALA A 27 12.71 -2.75 12.18
N ARG A 28 11.80 -2.39 13.11
CA ARG A 28 10.37 -2.65 12.96
C ARG A 28 9.76 -1.84 11.82
N SER A 29 10.10 -0.56 11.70
CA SER A 29 9.65 0.31 10.60
C SER A 29 10.17 -0.17 9.26
N ALA A 30 11.45 -0.57 9.17
CA ALA A 30 12.05 -1.14 7.97
C ALA A 30 11.36 -2.46 7.57
N ARG A 31 11.07 -3.34 8.54
CA ARG A 31 10.36 -4.59 8.31
C ARG A 31 8.93 -4.37 7.79
N ASN A 32 8.23 -3.35 8.31
CA ASN A 32 6.92 -2.96 7.80
C ASN A 32 6.99 -2.36 6.39
N ALA A 33 8.06 -1.63 6.09
CA ALA A 33 8.31 -1.08 4.74
C ALA A 33 8.64 -2.19 3.73
N LEU A 34 9.36 -3.23 4.16
CA LEU A 34 9.74 -4.39 3.33
C LEU A 34 8.59 -5.39 3.12
N ARG A 35 7.55 -5.36 3.93
CA ARG A 35 6.44 -6.33 3.87
C ARG A 35 5.81 -6.46 2.48
N HIS A 36 5.82 -5.39 1.69
CA HIS A 36 5.32 -5.37 0.32
C HIS A 36 6.38 -4.92 -0.69
N GLY A 37 7.61 -4.66 -0.26
CA GLY A 37 8.70 -4.17 -1.10
C GLY A 37 8.46 -2.78 -1.73
N LEU A 38 7.31 -2.15 -1.47
CA LEU A 38 6.85 -0.93 -2.13
C LEU A 38 7.63 0.35 -1.77
N ASN A 39 8.50 0.26 -0.77
CA ASN A 39 9.36 1.39 -0.38
C ASN A 39 10.72 1.37 -1.09
N VAL A 40 11.06 0.27 -1.74
CA VAL A 40 12.29 0.15 -2.54
C VAL A 40 12.05 0.82 -3.89
N PRO A 41 12.90 1.76 -4.33
CA PRO A 41 12.80 2.37 -5.66
C PRO A 41 12.84 1.30 -6.76
N ILE A 42 12.13 1.53 -7.85
CA ILE A 42 12.12 0.60 -8.99
C ILE A 42 13.52 0.47 -9.60
N ALA A 43 14.28 1.57 -9.65
CA ALA A 43 15.63 1.58 -10.16
C ALA A 43 16.59 0.61 -9.45
N ASP A 44 16.31 0.28 -8.17
CA ASP A 44 17.09 -0.64 -7.34
C ASP A 44 16.61 -2.10 -7.47
N LEU A 45 15.62 -2.37 -8.31
CA LEU A 45 15.00 -3.67 -8.51
C LEU A 45 15.24 -4.19 -9.92
N GLU A 46 16.32 -4.93 -10.11
CA GLU A 46 16.74 -5.49 -11.41
C GLU A 46 15.64 -6.28 -12.12
N VAL A 47 14.76 -6.94 -11.36
CA VAL A 47 13.64 -7.73 -11.88
C VAL A 47 12.66 -6.92 -12.76
N PHE A 48 12.60 -5.59 -12.58
CA PHE A 48 11.75 -4.70 -13.37
C PHE A 48 12.50 -3.99 -14.51
N SER A 49 13.82 -4.13 -14.60
CA SER A 49 14.62 -3.48 -15.65
C SER A 49 14.11 -3.77 -17.06
N PRO A 50 13.77 -5.02 -17.46
CA PRO A 50 13.29 -5.28 -18.82
C PRO A 50 11.95 -4.60 -19.13
N GLU A 51 11.07 -4.45 -18.11
CA GLU A 51 9.78 -3.80 -18.28
C GLU A 51 9.93 -2.28 -18.38
N VAL A 52 10.84 -1.73 -17.59
CA VAL A 52 11.20 -0.29 -17.66
C VAL A 52 11.79 0.05 -19.01
N GLU A 53 12.73 -0.74 -19.53
CA GLU A 53 13.34 -0.49 -20.84
C GLU A 53 12.31 -0.57 -21.97
N ARG A 54 11.49 -1.63 -22.01
CA ARG A 54 10.42 -1.76 -23.03
C ARG A 54 9.45 -0.58 -23.00
N LEU A 55 9.07 -0.11 -21.81
CA LEU A 55 8.19 1.02 -21.67
C LEU A 55 8.89 2.33 -22.05
N ALA A 56 10.15 2.49 -21.71
CA ALA A 56 10.95 3.64 -22.08
C ALA A 56 11.11 3.74 -23.62
N GLU A 57 11.40 2.64 -24.30
CA GLU A 57 11.43 2.57 -25.77
C GLU A 57 10.09 2.98 -26.39
N ALA A 58 8.97 2.47 -25.84
CA ALA A 58 7.64 2.82 -26.32
C ALA A 58 7.29 4.31 -26.14
N ILE A 59 7.77 4.95 -25.06
CA ILE A 59 7.54 6.38 -24.78
C ILE A 59 8.49 7.28 -25.59
N GLY A 60 9.76 6.87 -25.70
CA GLY A 60 10.83 7.63 -26.35
C GLY A 60 10.75 7.64 -27.87
N GLY A 61 10.17 6.60 -28.47
CA GLY A 61 10.20 6.38 -29.91
C GLY A 61 11.64 6.13 -30.41
N ALA A 62 11.77 5.98 -31.70
CA ALA A 62 13.07 5.68 -32.37
C ALA A 62 13.95 6.93 -32.57
N GLN A 63 14.09 7.80 -31.59
CA GLN A 63 15.04 8.93 -31.65
C GLN A 63 16.23 8.68 -30.71
N PRO A 64 17.25 7.91 -31.14
CA PRO A 64 18.46 7.75 -30.38
C PRO A 64 19.28 9.06 -30.43
N GLY A 65 19.92 9.41 -29.32
CA GLY A 65 21.00 10.41 -29.33
C GLY A 65 20.81 11.62 -28.40
N ASP A 66 19.76 11.68 -27.58
CA ASP A 66 19.62 12.73 -26.58
C ASP A 66 19.55 12.09 -25.19
N ALA A 67 20.72 11.95 -24.56
CA ALA A 67 20.84 11.33 -23.23
C ALA A 67 19.98 12.00 -22.16
N GLN A 68 19.67 13.29 -22.29
CA GLN A 68 18.81 13.99 -21.36
C GLN A 68 17.34 13.59 -21.57
N LEU A 69 16.89 13.50 -22.81
CA LEU A 69 15.54 13.06 -23.14
C LEU A 69 15.33 11.59 -22.74
N GLU A 70 16.29 10.71 -23.02
CA GLU A 70 16.29 9.30 -22.63
C GLU A 70 16.16 9.15 -21.10
N ARG A 71 16.90 9.97 -20.33
CA ARG A 71 16.78 10.00 -18.88
C ARG A 71 15.36 10.35 -18.42
N HIS A 72 14.72 11.37 -19.02
CA HIS A 72 13.35 11.76 -18.66
C HIS A 72 12.34 10.68 -19.03
N VAL A 73 12.49 10.06 -20.20
CA VAL A 73 11.67 8.93 -20.65
C VAL A 73 11.76 7.77 -19.65
N ARG A 74 12.97 7.40 -19.25
CA ARG A 74 13.20 6.35 -18.26
C ARG A 74 12.53 6.66 -16.92
N LEU A 75 12.63 7.89 -16.41
CA LEU A 75 11.96 8.31 -15.17
C LEU A 75 10.44 8.19 -15.26
N VAL A 76 9.85 8.47 -16.42
CA VAL A 76 8.39 8.26 -16.64
C VAL A 76 8.07 6.77 -16.60
N ALA A 77 8.85 5.93 -17.28
CA ALA A 77 8.67 4.49 -17.31
C ALA A 77 8.79 3.87 -15.90
N GLU A 78 9.83 4.20 -15.16
CA GLU A 78 10.04 3.76 -13.77
C GLU A 78 8.85 4.14 -12.87
N ALA A 79 8.38 5.37 -12.97
CA ALA A 79 7.27 5.83 -12.14
C ALA A 79 5.93 5.17 -12.53
N GLN A 80 5.74 4.83 -13.80
CA GLN A 80 4.57 4.09 -14.28
C GLN A 80 4.60 2.64 -13.78
N ILE A 81 5.73 1.96 -13.87
CA ILE A 81 5.91 0.59 -13.37
C ILE A 81 5.71 0.56 -11.84
N ASP A 82 6.24 1.56 -11.11
CA ASP A 82 6.02 1.67 -9.66
C ASP A 82 4.54 1.78 -9.30
N MET A 83 3.77 2.55 -10.06
CA MET A 83 2.33 2.67 -9.86
C MET A 83 1.59 1.34 -10.10
N LEU A 84 1.96 0.61 -11.16
CA LEU A 84 1.38 -0.71 -11.46
C LEU A 84 1.72 -1.72 -10.37
N ARG A 85 2.96 -1.72 -9.86
CA ARG A 85 3.40 -2.56 -8.74
C ARG A 85 2.56 -2.34 -7.48
N VAL A 86 2.28 -1.08 -7.15
CA VAL A 86 1.45 -0.76 -5.98
C VAL A 86 0.02 -1.29 -6.16
N ARG A 87 -0.58 -1.12 -7.33
CA ARG A 87 -1.91 -1.64 -7.64
C ARG A 87 -1.96 -3.16 -7.56
N GLN A 88 -1.02 -3.84 -8.18
CA GLN A 88 -0.91 -5.30 -8.09
C GLN A 88 -0.77 -5.80 -6.64
N ALA A 89 0.03 -5.12 -5.82
CA ALA A 89 0.17 -5.48 -4.41
C ALA A 89 -1.14 -5.30 -3.63
N ARG A 90 -1.89 -4.22 -3.92
CA ARG A 90 -3.22 -3.99 -3.35
C ARG A 90 -4.22 -5.07 -3.77
N ASP A 91 -4.25 -5.40 -5.07
CA ASP A 91 -5.17 -6.40 -5.61
C ASP A 91 -4.87 -7.80 -5.05
N ARG A 92 -3.60 -8.17 -4.97
CA ARG A 92 -3.17 -9.41 -4.30
C ARG A 92 -3.59 -9.44 -2.84
N PHE A 93 -3.38 -8.35 -2.12
CA PHE A 93 -3.80 -8.25 -0.72
C PHE A 93 -5.31 -8.45 -0.54
N LEU A 94 -6.13 -7.82 -1.40
CA LEU A 94 -7.58 -7.99 -1.37
C LEU A 94 -7.98 -9.41 -1.77
N ALA A 95 -7.36 -9.98 -2.80
CA ALA A 95 -7.60 -11.35 -3.24
C ALA A 95 -7.27 -12.37 -2.14
N ASP A 96 -6.14 -12.20 -1.45
CA ASP A 96 -5.75 -13.04 -0.31
C ASP A 96 -6.78 -12.99 0.81
N LYS A 97 -7.28 -11.80 1.15
CA LYS A 97 -8.32 -11.63 2.18
C LYS A 97 -9.66 -12.24 1.76
N LEU A 98 -10.05 -12.06 0.50
CA LEU A 98 -11.26 -12.66 -0.06
C LEU A 98 -11.16 -14.19 -0.13
N GLY A 99 -9.97 -14.73 -0.40
CA GLY A 99 -9.71 -16.16 -0.42
C GLY A 99 -9.77 -16.84 0.96
N GLN A 100 -9.61 -16.10 2.05
CA GLN A 100 -9.70 -16.64 3.42
C GLN A 100 -11.13 -17.05 3.75
N ARG A 101 -11.43 -18.34 3.80
CA ARG A 101 -12.79 -18.85 4.08
C ARG A 101 -13.30 -18.46 5.47
N ASP A 102 -12.40 -18.36 6.45
CA ASP A 102 -12.68 -18.10 7.86
C ASP A 102 -12.53 -16.61 8.25
N TYR A 103 -12.57 -15.70 7.26
CA TYR A 103 -12.45 -14.26 7.54
C TYR A 103 -13.68 -13.76 8.30
N GLN A 104 -13.47 -13.23 9.51
CA GLN A 104 -14.54 -12.77 10.44
C GLN A 104 -14.18 -11.42 11.09
N LYS A 105 -15.19 -10.80 11.71
CA LYS A 105 -14.96 -9.63 12.56
C LYS A 105 -13.99 -9.97 13.69
N LEU A 106 -13.00 -9.11 13.91
CA LEU A 106 -12.02 -9.31 14.98
C LEU A 106 -12.67 -9.44 16.37
N SER A 107 -13.79 -8.73 16.60
CA SER A 107 -14.59 -8.86 17.83
C SER A 107 -15.16 -10.26 17.98
N THR A 108 -15.71 -10.85 16.90
CA THR A 108 -16.25 -12.20 16.90
C THR A 108 -15.17 -13.23 17.19
N VAL A 109 -14.01 -13.09 16.54
CA VAL A 109 -12.86 -13.98 16.78
C VAL A 109 -12.37 -13.92 18.24
N ARG A 110 -12.29 -12.70 18.81
CA ARG A 110 -11.89 -12.51 20.21
C ARG A 110 -12.91 -13.11 21.17
N LEU A 111 -14.20 -12.85 20.94
CA LEU A 111 -15.27 -13.40 21.77
C LEU A 111 -15.29 -14.92 21.72
N ARG A 112 -15.17 -15.52 20.54
CA ARG A 112 -15.09 -16.98 20.37
C ARG A 112 -13.90 -17.58 21.13
N LYS A 113 -12.71 -16.98 21.04
CA LYS A 113 -11.53 -17.43 21.79
C LYS A 113 -11.75 -17.36 23.30
N GLU A 114 -12.36 -16.28 23.78
CA GLU A 114 -12.64 -16.12 25.21
C GLU A 114 -13.68 -17.14 25.72
N LEU A 115 -14.74 -17.39 24.94
CA LEU A 115 -15.76 -18.39 25.28
C LEU A 115 -15.16 -19.80 25.30
N LEU A 116 -14.35 -20.16 24.31
CA LEU A 116 -13.65 -21.45 24.27
C LEU A 116 -12.73 -21.60 25.49
N ARG A 117 -11.99 -20.55 25.85
CA ARG A 117 -11.13 -20.56 27.04
C ARG A 117 -11.92 -20.80 28.32
N ARG A 118 -13.07 -20.15 28.50
CA ARG A 118 -13.94 -20.31 29.66
C ARG A 118 -14.56 -21.71 29.72
N ASN A 119 -14.92 -22.27 28.57
CA ASN A 119 -15.44 -23.64 28.49
C ASN A 119 -14.37 -24.67 28.90
N LEU A 120 -13.13 -24.54 28.36
CA LEU A 120 -12.01 -25.40 28.75
C LEU A 120 -11.68 -25.34 30.24
N LEU A 121 -11.97 -24.21 30.90
CA LEU A 121 -11.80 -24.05 32.35
C LEU A 121 -13.00 -24.60 33.18
N GLY A 122 -13.93 -25.33 32.52
CA GLY A 122 -15.10 -25.94 33.20
C GLY A 122 -16.16 -24.96 33.73
N ARG A 123 -16.04 -23.66 33.41
CA ARG A 123 -16.92 -22.62 33.95
C ARG A 123 -18.27 -22.48 33.24
N MET A 124 -18.47 -23.17 32.11
CA MET A 124 -19.65 -23.03 31.26
C MET A 124 -20.25 -24.38 30.79
N THR A 125 -19.95 -25.47 31.45
CA THR A 125 -20.51 -26.79 31.14
C THR A 125 -22.00 -26.81 31.48
N GLY A 126 -22.85 -27.07 30.48
CA GLY A 126 -24.30 -27.29 30.70
C GLY A 126 -25.25 -26.17 30.24
N ILE A 127 -24.79 -25.13 29.55
CA ILE A 127 -25.66 -24.07 29.02
C ILE A 127 -26.01 -24.39 27.55
N PRO A 128 -27.27 -24.81 27.22
CA PRO A 128 -27.67 -25.08 25.82
C PRO A 128 -27.46 -23.89 24.89
N LEU A 129 -27.69 -22.66 25.36
CA LEU A 129 -27.41 -21.40 24.63
C LEU A 129 -25.95 -21.23 24.15
N PHE A 130 -25.01 -21.94 24.77
CA PHE A 130 -23.59 -21.83 24.42
C PHE A 130 -23.29 -22.45 23.03
N GLN A 131 -23.91 -23.61 22.73
CA GLN A 131 -23.72 -24.27 21.46
C GLN A 131 -24.30 -23.45 20.30
N ASP A 132 -25.55 -22.94 20.47
CA ASP A 132 -26.18 -22.07 19.47
C ASP A 132 -25.36 -20.79 19.21
N LEU A 133 -24.80 -20.22 20.28
CA LEU A 133 -23.92 -19.05 20.14
C LEU A 133 -22.64 -19.36 19.35
N ILE A 134 -22.01 -20.50 19.62
CA ILE A 134 -20.83 -20.97 18.89
C ILE A 134 -21.19 -21.22 17.42
N ASP A 135 -22.32 -21.84 17.13
CA ASP A 135 -22.73 -22.15 15.76
C ASP A 135 -23.09 -20.89 14.97
N ARG A 136 -23.73 -19.90 15.56
CA ARG A 136 -23.90 -18.55 14.96
C ARG A 136 -22.56 -17.86 14.69
N MET A 137 -21.57 -18.04 15.57
CA MET A 137 -20.21 -17.50 15.36
C MET A 137 -19.41 -18.26 14.30
N ARG A 138 -19.88 -19.41 13.82
CA ARG A 138 -19.30 -20.16 12.71
C ARG A 138 -19.81 -19.69 11.36
N GLN A 139 -20.85 -18.88 11.33
CA GLN A 139 -21.30 -18.27 10.07
C GLN A 139 -20.27 -17.24 9.62
N PHE A 140 -19.72 -17.46 8.45
CA PHE A 140 -18.72 -16.60 7.85
C PHE A 140 -19.39 -15.66 6.83
N PRO A 141 -19.05 -14.38 6.82
CA PRO A 141 -19.58 -13.47 5.83
C PRO A 141 -19.10 -13.88 4.43
N GLU A 142 -19.96 -13.78 3.45
CA GLU A 142 -19.67 -14.09 2.05
C GLU A 142 -19.98 -12.92 1.13
N GLY A 143 -19.50 -12.97 -0.11
CA GLY A 143 -19.81 -12.00 -1.14
C GLY A 143 -19.57 -10.55 -0.72
N ALA A 144 -20.58 -9.71 -0.91
CA ALA A 144 -20.50 -8.26 -0.65
C ALA A 144 -20.31 -7.95 0.85
N GLU A 145 -20.89 -8.74 1.76
CA GLU A 145 -20.73 -8.55 3.19
C GLU A 145 -19.29 -8.78 3.63
N LYS A 146 -18.66 -9.85 3.13
CA LYS A 146 -17.25 -10.13 3.38
C LYS A 146 -16.36 -9.02 2.85
N PHE A 147 -16.61 -8.54 1.65
CA PHE A 147 -15.86 -7.45 1.05
C PHE A 147 -15.96 -6.17 1.89
N ALA A 148 -17.17 -5.77 2.31
CA ALA A 148 -17.37 -4.62 3.17
C ALA A 148 -16.63 -4.75 4.51
N LEU A 149 -16.65 -5.95 5.10
CA LEU A 149 -15.92 -6.25 6.32
C LEU A 149 -14.40 -6.12 6.15
N ILE A 150 -13.85 -6.61 5.03
CA ILE A 150 -12.43 -6.46 4.70
C ILE A 150 -12.06 -4.98 4.58
N LEU A 151 -12.83 -4.19 3.83
CA LEU A 151 -12.60 -2.76 3.69
C LEU A 151 -12.58 -2.04 5.04
N GLN A 152 -13.50 -2.39 5.93
CA GLN A 152 -13.58 -1.81 7.27
C GLN A 152 -12.38 -2.20 8.14
N GLN A 153 -12.05 -3.47 8.22
CA GLN A 153 -11.01 -3.97 9.14
C GLN A 153 -9.59 -3.67 8.64
N GLU A 154 -9.38 -3.69 7.32
CA GLU A 154 -8.09 -3.47 6.68
C GLU A 154 -7.90 -2.02 6.18
N SER A 155 -8.79 -1.11 6.58
CA SER A 155 -8.77 0.30 6.16
C SER A 155 -7.41 0.98 6.33
N ARG A 156 -6.68 0.67 7.41
CA ARG A 156 -5.33 1.20 7.65
C ARG A 156 -4.32 0.70 6.61
N GLN A 157 -4.41 -0.60 6.25
CA GLN A 157 -3.52 -1.20 5.26
C GLN A 157 -3.84 -0.68 3.85
N LEU A 158 -5.13 -0.54 3.53
CA LEU A 158 -5.58 0.04 2.26
C LEU A 158 -5.13 1.50 2.13
N ALA A 159 -5.24 2.30 3.19
CA ALA A 159 -4.73 3.67 3.22
C ALA A 159 -3.19 3.77 3.04
N LEU A 160 -2.44 2.70 3.37
CA LEU A 160 -1.01 2.63 3.04
C LEU A 160 -0.81 2.48 1.53
N PHE A 161 -1.53 1.57 0.87
CA PHE A 161 -1.46 1.42 -0.59
C PHE A 161 -1.85 2.72 -1.30
N ASP A 162 -2.90 3.41 -0.86
CA ASP A 162 -3.31 4.70 -1.42
C ASP A 162 -2.19 5.75 -1.30
N ARG A 163 -1.46 5.78 -0.18
CA ARG A 163 -0.31 6.68 -0.01
C ARG A 163 0.84 6.35 -0.98
N TYR A 164 1.14 5.06 -1.16
CA TYR A 164 2.18 4.63 -2.11
C TYR A 164 1.75 4.94 -3.56
N GLU A 165 0.50 4.66 -3.93
CA GLU A 165 -0.02 4.98 -5.26
C GLU A 165 0.01 6.49 -5.54
N ASN A 166 -0.42 7.31 -4.59
CA ASN A 166 -0.37 8.76 -4.71
C ASN A 166 1.07 9.29 -4.83
N ARG A 167 2.03 8.68 -4.12
CA ARG A 167 3.46 9.01 -4.25
C ARG A 167 3.99 8.66 -5.64
N ALA A 168 3.69 7.48 -6.15
CA ALA A 168 4.07 7.04 -7.49
C ALA A 168 3.43 7.91 -8.57
N ARG A 169 2.13 8.22 -8.44
CA ARG A 169 1.40 9.12 -9.35
C ARG A 169 2.02 10.53 -9.39
N ARG A 170 2.39 11.08 -8.24
CA ARG A 170 3.05 12.40 -8.19
C ARG A 170 4.43 12.37 -8.86
N ARG A 171 5.21 11.29 -8.68
CA ARG A 171 6.49 11.11 -9.37
C ARG A 171 6.29 11.03 -10.87
N ARG A 172 5.36 10.21 -11.35
CA ARG A 172 5.02 10.09 -12.77
C ARG A 172 4.63 11.44 -13.37
N ASN A 173 3.69 12.14 -12.76
CA ASN A 173 3.21 13.42 -13.30
C ASN A 173 4.33 14.47 -13.34
N ARG A 174 5.27 14.45 -12.39
CA ARG A 174 6.45 15.32 -12.40
C ARG A 174 7.41 14.94 -13.52
N ALA A 175 7.65 13.65 -13.72
CA ALA A 175 8.52 13.14 -14.78
C ALA A 175 7.93 13.44 -16.17
N ILE A 176 6.62 13.31 -16.36
CA ILE A 176 5.92 13.67 -17.61
C ILE A 176 6.13 15.16 -17.93
N ARG A 177 5.90 16.04 -16.95
CA ARG A 177 6.10 17.49 -17.16
C ARG A 177 7.53 17.81 -17.56
N ALA A 178 8.52 17.22 -16.89
CA ALA A 178 9.92 17.41 -17.22
C ALA A 178 10.26 16.90 -18.64
N LEU A 179 9.66 15.79 -19.06
CA LEU A 179 9.80 15.25 -20.41
C LEU A 179 9.20 16.20 -21.46
N ASP A 180 7.99 16.71 -21.18
CA ASP A 180 7.30 17.64 -22.09
C ASP A 180 8.08 18.97 -22.23
N GLU A 181 8.59 19.50 -21.12
CA GLU A 181 9.45 20.69 -21.12
C GLU A 181 10.72 20.46 -21.93
N ALA A 182 11.40 19.31 -21.76
CA ALA A 182 12.59 18.96 -22.52
C ALA A 182 12.30 18.83 -24.04
N ARG A 183 11.16 18.24 -24.41
CA ARG A 183 10.73 18.15 -25.82
C ARG A 183 10.45 19.53 -26.44
N LEU A 184 9.80 20.42 -25.69
CA LEU A 184 9.51 21.78 -26.14
C LEU A 184 10.78 22.61 -26.35
N LEU A 185 11.78 22.48 -25.47
CA LEU A 185 13.05 23.17 -25.61
C LEU A 185 13.80 22.70 -26.86
N LYS A 186 13.78 21.41 -27.16
CA LYS A 186 14.42 20.82 -28.35
C LYS A 186 13.77 21.30 -29.64
N THR A 187 12.43 21.48 -29.66
CA THR A 187 11.73 22.00 -30.86
C THR A 187 12.03 23.47 -31.13
N LYS A 188 12.32 24.27 -30.07
CA LYS A 188 12.66 25.68 -30.19
C LYS A 188 14.13 25.93 -30.61
N SER A 189 15.00 24.95 -30.39
CA SER A 189 16.42 25.04 -30.74
C SER A 189 16.79 24.50 -32.14
N ARG A 190 15.78 24.01 -32.87
CA ARG A 190 15.86 23.64 -34.31
C ARG A 190 15.24 24.73 -35.18
#